data_8f63910016d98126f8b487ee4fe8fe6b
#
_entry.id   8f63910016d98126f8b487ee4fe8fe6b
#
_cell.length_a   1.000
_cell.length_b   1.000
_cell.length_c   1.000
_cell.angle_alpha   90.00
_cell.angle_beta   90.00
_cell.angle_gamma   90.00
#
_symmetry.space_group_name_H-M   'P 1'
#
loop_
_entity.id
_entity.type
_entity.pdbx_description
1 polymer ?
#
loop_
_entity_poly.entity_id
_entity_poly.type
_entity_poly.pdbx_seq_one_letter_code
_entity_poly.pdbx_strand_id
1 'polypeptide(L)'
;MVGTEFLQGQGLGNQLFCYVSARCIAKDLGYAFGTAGQEQLAVNVHSKKGMYFMDMDLGIPISGEDRENGMFRIYREKEKRLYLKTCVHDMTHGCYVAGADEGIYKIGDDTLLYGNMQAGRYFAHHREEIKEWVNVKT
;
A
#
# COMPACT_ATOMS: atom_id res chain seq x y z
N MET A 1 -15.44 -1.39 -2.89
CA MET A 1 -14.17 -0.65 -2.90
C MET A 1 -13.19 -1.29 -1.91
N VAL A 2 -11.97 -1.46 -2.32
CA VAL A 2 -10.87 -1.83 -1.42
C VAL A 2 -9.93 -0.64 -1.35
N GLY A 3 -9.51 -0.29 -0.15
CA GLY A 3 -8.67 0.89 0.04
C GLY A 3 -7.67 0.73 1.16
N THR A 4 -6.89 1.79 1.35
CA THR A 4 -5.94 1.93 2.44
C THR A 4 -5.98 3.36 2.95
N GLU A 5 -5.34 3.60 4.06
CA GLU A 5 -5.27 4.93 4.66
C GLU A 5 -3.81 5.37 4.81
N PHE A 6 -3.52 6.61 4.41
CA PHE A 6 -2.23 7.23 4.68
C PHE A 6 -2.28 7.83 6.09
N LEU A 7 -1.38 7.40 6.95
CA LEU A 7 -1.39 7.77 8.36
C LEU A 7 -0.37 8.85 8.66
N GLN A 8 -0.71 9.73 9.62
CA GLN A 8 0.23 10.73 10.13
C GLN A 8 1.43 10.04 10.75
N GLY A 9 2.63 10.57 10.46
CA GLY A 9 3.87 10.00 10.98
C GLY A 9 4.41 8.80 10.21
N GLN A 10 3.65 8.29 9.25
CA GLN A 10 4.10 7.22 8.38
C GLN A 10 5.06 7.79 7.31
N GLY A 11 6.21 7.13 7.10
CA GLY A 11 7.15 7.56 6.08
C GLY A 11 6.63 7.33 4.66
N LEU A 12 7.15 8.10 3.70
CA LEU A 12 6.72 8.01 2.30
C LEU A 12 6.88 6.60 1.74
N GLY A 13 8.00 5.93 2.02
CA GLY A 13 8.24 4.56 1.53
C GLY A 13 7.16 3.60 1.99
N ASN A 14 6.79 3.66 3.28
CA ASN A 14 5.74 2.80 3.82
C ASN A 14 4.37 3.15 3.23
N GLN A 15 4.09 4.43 3.04
CA GLN A 15 2.84 4.86 2.38
C GLN A 15 2.76 4.33 0.94
N LEU A 16 3.87 4.35 0.21
CA LEU A 16 3.91 3.84 -1.16
C LEU A 16 3.70 2.33 -1.21
N PHE A 17 4.27 1.57 -0.26
CA PHE A 17 3.99 0.13 -0.18
C PHE A 17 2.51 -0.15 0.05
N CYS A 18 1.89 0.57 0.97
CA CYS A 18 0.45 0.42 1.24
C CYS A 18 -0.39 0.78 0.02
N TYR A 19 -0.06 1.89 -0.65
CA TYR A 19 -0.75 2.33 -1.85
C TYR A 19 -0.66 1.31 -2.98
N VAL A 20 0.55 0.88 -3.30
CA VAL A 20 0.79 -0.05 -4.42
C VAL A 20 0.14 -1.39 -4.14
N SER A 21 0.36 -1.94 -2.94
CA SER A 21 -0.18 -3.25 -2.58
C SER A 21 -1.70 -3.27 -2.53
N ALA A 22 -2.32 -2.27 -1.91
CA ALA A 22 -3.78 -2.19 -1.83
C ALA A 22 -4.41 -2.02 -3.21
N ARG A 23 -3.79 -1.21 -4.08
CA ARG A 23 -4.29 -1.02 -5.44
C ARG A 23 -4.20 -2.30 -6.27
N CYS A 24 -3.09 -3.04 -6.14
CA CYS A 24 -2.94 -4.33 -6.81
C CYS A 24 -3.95 -5.36 -6.31
N ILE A 25 -4.17 -5.43 -5.01
CA ILE A 25 -5.13 -6.35 -4.41
C ILE A 25 -6.55 -6.02 -4.88
N ALA A 26 -6.94 -4.75 -4.88
CA ALA A 26 -8.24 -4.33 -5.39
C ALA A 26 -8.43 -4.76 -6.83
N LYS A 27 -7.42 -4.58 -7.67
CA LYS A 27 -7.45 -4.98 -9.07
C LYS A 27 -7.58 -6.50 -9.22
N ASP A 28 -6.80 -7.26 -8.46
CA ASP A 28 -6.83 -8.72 -8.52
C ASP A 28 -8.20 -9.28 -8.09
N LEU A 29 -8.86 -8.62 -7.17
CA LEU A 29 -10.18 -9.04 -6.67
C LEU A 29 -11.35 -8.43 -7.47
N GLY A 30 -11.07 -7.51 -8.37
CA GLY A 30 -12.10 -6.88 -9.20
C GLY A 30 -12.90 -5.79 -8.50
N TYR A 31 -12.36 -5.16 -7.46
CA TYR A 31 -13.00 -4.07 -6.73
C TYR A 31 -12.43 -2.72 -7.14
N ALA A 32 -13.22 -1.66 -7.00
CA ALA A 32 -12.72 -0.30 -7.12
C ALA A 32 -11.69 -0.01 -6.01
N PHE A 33 -10.79 0.93 -6.25
CA PHE A 33 -9.73 1.31 -5.32
C PHE A 33 -9.93 2.73 -4.81
N GLY A 34 -9.67 2.93 -3.53
CA GLY A 34 -9.71 4.25 -2.91
C GLY A 34 -8.69 4.41 -1.80
N THR A 35 -8.50 5.65 -1.38
CA THR A 35 -7.59 5.97 -0.27
C THR A 35 -8.20 7.00 0.67
N ALA A 36 -7.94 6.80 1.97
CA ALA A 36 -8.25 7.76 3.01
C ALA A 36 -6.97 8.48 3.42
N GLY A 37 -7.09 9.67 3.99
CA GLY A 37 -5.94 10.41 4.48
C GLY A 37 -5.02 10.90 3.39
N GLN A 38 -5.55 11.25 2.23
CA GLN A 38 -4.72 11.69 1.09
C GLN A 38 -3.86 12.90 1.43
N GLU A 39 -4.32 13.76 2.32
CA GLU A 39 -3.57 14.92 2.80
C GLU A 39 -2.28 14.54 3.53
N GLN A 40 -2.22 13.36 4.13
CA GLN A 40 -1.00 12.89 4.80
C GLN A 40 0.07 12.47 3.80
N LEU A 41 -0.33 11.93 2.65
CA LEU A 41 0.61 11.66 1.56
C LEU A 41 1.15 12.96 0.97
N ALA A 42 0.30 13.96 0.80
CA ALA A 42 0.67 15.24 0.26
C ALA A 42 1.83 15.89 1.05
N VAL A 43 1.84 15.74 2.37
CA VAL A 43 2.91 16.26 3.23
C VAL A 43 4.25 15.63 2.87
N ASN A 44 4.27 14.35 2.51
CA ASN A 44 5.48 13.60 2.23
C ASN A 44 5.99 13.78 0.79
N VAL A 45 5.12 14.18 -0.14
CA VAL A 45 5.49 14.31 -1.56
C VAL A 45 5.71 15.74 -2.02
N HIS A 46 5.54 16.73 -1.13
CA HIS A 46 5.84 18.11 -1.43
C HIS A 46 7.35 18.33 -1.45
N SER A 47 7.82 19.10 -2.42
CA SER A 47 9.19 19.61 -2.42
C SER A 47 9.33 20.72 -1.38
N LYS A 48 10.58 21.14 -1.11
CA LYS A 48 10.86 22.29 -0.23
C LYS A 48 10.19 23.58 -0.69
N LYS A 49 9.80 23.67 -1.96
CA LYS A 49 9.11 24.83 -2.53
C LYS A 49 7.59 24.66 -2.50
N GLY A 50 7.06 23.63 -1.84
CA GLY A 50 5.63 23.38 -1.77
C GLY A 50 5.03 22.76 -3.02
N MET A 51 5.84 22.28 -3.95
CA MET A 51 5.36 21.62 -5.17
C MET A 51 5.43 20.10 -5.02
N TYR A 52 4.44 19.41 -5.58
CA TYR A 52 4.48 17.95 -5.61
C TYR A 52 5.59 17.47 -6.53
N PHE A 53 6.38 16.51 -6.07
CA PHE A 53 7.38 15.86 -6.91
C PHE A 53 6.87 14.56 -7.55
N MET A 54 5.72 14.07 -7.11
CA MET A 54 5.08 12.86 -7.65
C MET A 54 3.71 13.22 -8.21
N ASP A 55 3.38 12.57 -9.31
CA ASP A 55 2.09 12.72 -9.97
C ASP A 55 1.39 11.35 -9.93
N MET A 56 0.46 11.19 -9.00
CA MET A 56 -0.16 9.91 -8.73
C MET A 56 -1.68 10.04 -8.66
N ASP A 57 -2.35 9.08 -9.25
CA ASP A 57 -3.78 8.88 -9.05
C ASP A 57 -3.97 8.07 -7.76
N LEU A 58 -4.49 8.73 -6.73
CA LEU A 58 -4.68 8.12 -5.42
C LEU A 58 -5.98 7.32 -5.30
N GLY A 59 -6.71 7.15 -6.39
CA GLY A 59 -7.99 6.47 -6.38
C GLY A 59 -9.12 7.33 -5.83
N ILE A 60 -10.22 6.69 -5.47
CA ILE A 60 -11.41 7.38 -4.97
C ILE A 60 -11.13 7.89 -3.55
N PRO A 61 -11.35 9.18 -3.26
CA PRO A 61 -11.16 9.68 -1.91
C PRO A 61 -12.18 9.05 -0.93
N ILE A 62 -11.69 8.57 0.19
CA ILE A 62 -12.51 8.03 1.27
C ILE A 62 -12.53 9.06 2.39
N SER A 63 -13.71 9.60 2.72
CA SER A 63 -13.83 10.61 3.76
C SER A 63 -13.69 10.00 5.16
N GLY A 64 -13.27 10.81 6.13
CA GLY A 64 -13.25 10.39 7.52
C GLY A 64 -14.64 9.98 8.02
N GLU A 65 -15.68 10.66 7.55
CA GLU A 65 -17.06 10.35 7.91
C GLU A 65 -17.47 8.94 7.42
N ASP A 66 -17.19 8.61 6.16
CA ASP A 66 -17.49 7.28 5.61
C ASP A 66 -16.76 6.19 6.39
N ARG A 67 -15.51 6.46 6.76
CA ARG A 67 -14.72 5.51 7.54
C ARG A 67 -15.29 5.30 8.95
N GLU A 68 -15.72 6.39 9.60
CA GLU A 68 -16.25 6.35 10.96
C GLU A 68 -17.67 5.75 11.04
N ASN A 69 -18.44 5.86 9.97
CA ASN A 69 -19.80 5.35 9.92
C ASN A 69 -19.91 3.84 9.71
N GLY A 70 -18.78 3.14 9.72
CA GLY A 70 -18.79 1.69 9.56
C GLY A 70 -19.11 1.19 8.16
N MET A 71 -18.96 2.04 7.14
CA MET A 71 -19.17 1.65 5.74
C MET A 71 -18.13 0.66 5.25
N PHE A 72 -16.98 0.60 5.93
CA PHE A 72 -15.86 -0.26 5.55
C PHE A 72 -15.56 -1.26 6.63
N ARG A 73 -15.26 -2.49 6.21
CA ARG A 73 -14.64 -3.48 7.08
C ARG A 73 -13.16 -3.17 7.18
N ILE A 74 -12.56 -3.49 8.30
CA ILE A 74 -11.12 -3.29 8.51
C ILE A 74 -10.44 -4.65 8.49
N TYR A 75 -9.46 -4.80 7.62
CA TYR A 75 -8.60 -5.97 7.58
C TYR A 75 -7.18 -5.56 7.90
N ARG A 76 -6.62 -6.14 8.94
CA ARG A 76 -5.23 -5.91 9.33
C ARG A 76 -4.37 -7.06 8.86
N GLU A 77 -3.35 -6.72 8.08
CA GLU A 77 -2.40 -7.71 7.58
C GLU A 77 -1.77 -8.48 8.73
N LYS A 78 -1.76 -9.79 8.64
CA LYS A 78 -1.03 -10.65 9.56
C LYS A 78 0.43 -10.65 9.13
N GLU A 79 1.29 -10.12 9.98
CA GLU A 79 2.71 -10.09 9.69
C GLU A 79 3.29 -11.49 9.61
N LYS A 80 4.01 -11.76 8.53
CA LYS A 80 4.76 -12.99 8.33
C LYS A 80 6.18 -12.63 7.95
N ARG A 81 7.13 -13.33 8.52
CA ARG A 81 8.54 -13.18 8.16
C ARG A 81 9.06 -14.53 7.72
N LEU A 82 9.61 -14.56 6.51
CA LEU A 82 10.20 -15.76 5.95
C LEU A 82 11.71 -15.68 6.11
N TYR A 83 12.31 -16.74 6.62
CA TYR A 83 13.76 -16.82 6.76
C TYR A 83 14.35 -17.44 5.50
N LEU A 84 15.30 -16.73 4.87
CA LEU A 84 16.03 -17.23 3.72
C LEU A 84 17.47 -17.50 4.13
N LYS A 85 17.95 -18.73 3.92
CA LYS A 85 19.33 -19.11 4.25
C LYS A 85 20.35 -18.40 3.37
N THR A 86 19.97 -18.06 2.15
CA THR A 86 20.84 -17.31 1.23
C THR A 86 20.27 -15.90 1.08
N CYS A 87 21.06 -14.93 1.51
CA CYS A 87 20.72 -13.52 1.39
C CYS A 87 21.87 -12.82 0.66
N VAL A 88 21.53 -11.96 -0.29
CA VAL A 88 22.52 -11.24 -1.10
C VAL A 88 23.39 -10.33 -0.24
N HIS A 89 22.85 -9.84 0.87
CA HIS A 89 23.54 -8.88 1.74
C HIS A 89 24.48 -9.52 2.76
N ASP A 90 24.27 -10.80 3.08
CA ASP A 90 25.08 -11.49 4.06
C ASP A 90 25.18 -12.97 3.67
N MET A 91 26.37 -13.34 3.18
CA MET A 91 26.63 -14.70 2.70
C MET A 91 26.78 -15.71 3.86
N THR A 92 26.96 -15.25 5.09
CA THR A 92 27.20 -16.13 6.24
C THR A 92 25.97 -16.37 7.09
N HIS A 93 24.99 -15.46 7.02
CA HIS A 93 23.75 -15.54 7.79
C HIS A 93 22.56 -15.40 6.84
N GLY A 94 21.45 -16.01 7.19
CA GLY A 94 20.22 -15.78 6.46
C GLY A 94 19.62 -14.42 6.76
N CYS A 95 18.56 -14.07 6.07
CA CYS A 95 17.81 -12.85 6.33
C CYS A 95 16.31 -13.14 6.36
N TYR A 96 15.56 -12.25 7.01
CA TYR A 96 14.11 -12.31 7.03
C TYR A 96 13.56 -11.38 5.97
N VAL A 97 12.57 -11.88 5.24
CA VAL A 97 11.83 -11.09 4.26
C VAL A 97 10.35 -11.10 4.60
N ALA A 98 9.63 -10.07 4.15
CA ALA A 98 8.19 -9.99 4.38
C ALA A 98 7.47 -11.10 3.61
N GLY A 99 6.65 -11.88 4.30
CA GLY A 99 5.77 -12.88 3.71
C GLY A 99 4.37 -12.31 3.52
N ALA A 100 3.67 -12.80 2.50
CA ALA A 100 2.30 -12.35 2.21
C ALA A 100 1.29 -13.01 3.14
N ASP A 101 0.28 -12.23 3.54
CA ASP A 101 -0.91 -12.74 4.20
C ASP A 101 -1.93 -13.11 3.13
N GLU A 102 -2.02 -14.37 2.79
CA GLU A 102 -2.91 -14.86 1.74
C GLU A 102 -4.40 -14.65 2.08
N GLY A 103 -4.75 -14.48 3.36
CA GLY A 103 -6.11 -14.16 3.78
C GLY A 103 -6.63 -12.85 3.21
N ILE A 104 -5.73 -11.94 2.82
CA ILE A 104 -6.10 -10.70 2.16
C ILE A 104 -6.92 -10.93 0.88
N TYR A 105 -6.64 -12.01 0.16
CA TYR A 105 -7.35 -12.32 -1.10
C TYR A 105 -8.76 -12.87 -0.90
N LYS A 106 -9.17 -13.05 0.36
CA LYS A 106 -10.52 -13.52 0.72
C LYS A 106 -11.42 -12.40 1.24
N ILE A 107 -10.95 -11.16 1.23
CA ILE A 107 -11.74 -10.02 1.70
C ILE A 107 -12.91 -9.75 0.74
N GLY A 108 -13.98 -9.21 1.30
CA GLY A 108 -15.12 -8.74 0.51
C GLY A 108 -14.95 -7.29 0.05
N ASP A 109 -15.93 -6.79 -0.67
CA ASP A 109 -16.00 -5.38 -1.06
C ASP A 109 -16.10 -4.50 0.20
N ASP A 110 -15.81 -3.20 0.04
CA ASP A 110 -15.85 -2.21 1.10
C ASP A 110 -14.98 -2.59 2.30
N THR A 111 -13.70 -2.87 2.01
CA THR A 111 -12.69 -3.22 3.01
C THR A 111 -11.50 -2.26 2.94
N LEU A 112 -11.05 -1.79 4.10
CA LEU A 112 -9.80 -1.03 4.24
C LEU A 112 -8.69 -1.95 4.72
N LEU A 113 -7.55 -1.89 4.06
CA LEU A 113 -6.38 -2.70 4.36
C LEU A 113 -5.37 -1.90 5.17
N TYR A 114 -4.93 -2.46 6.28
CA TYR A 114 -3.90 -1.88 7.14
C TYR A 114 -2.77 -2.88 7.34
N GLY A 115 -1.55 -2.39 7.37
CA GLY A 115 -0.36 -3.19 7.60
C GLY A 115 0.84 -2.61 6.87
N ASN A 116 1.97 -3.29 6.93
CA ASN A 116 3.18 -2.86 6.23
C ASN A 116 3.11 -3.13 4.72
N MET A 117 2.39 -4.15 4.31
CA MET A 117 2.05 -4.45 2.92
C MET A 117 3.28 -4.52 2.00
N GLN A 118 4.39 -5.08 2.49
CA GLN A 118 5.68 -5.05 1.79
C GLN A 118 6.01 -6.33 1.03
N ALA A 119 5.16 -7.35 1.10
CA ALA A 119 5.43 -8.62 0.44
C ALA A 119 5.26 -8.50 -1.08
N GLY A 120 6.27 -8.94 -1.82
CA GLY A 120 6.25 -8.89 -3.29
C GLY A 120 5.07 -9.62 -3.92
N ARG A 121 4.51 -10.63 -3.23
CA ARG A 121 3.33 -11.37 -3.67
C ARG A 121 2.15 -10.46 -4.02
N TYR A 122 2.00 -9.33 -3.33
CA TYR A 122 0.88 -8.43 -3.55
C TYR A 122 0.99 -7.65 -4.86
N PHE A 123 2.20 -7.34 -5.32
CA PHE A 123 2.39 -6.36 -6.40
C PHE A 123 3.35 -6.78 -7.52
N ALA A 124 4.16 -7.83 -7.34
CA ALA A 124 5.21 -8.14 -8.33
C ALA A 124 4.65 -8.44 -9.73
N HIS A 125 3.47 -9.04 -9.81
CA HIS A 125 2.83 -9.38 -11.08
C HIS A 125 2.20 -8.17 -11.80
N HIS A 126 2.17 -7.00 -11.15
CA HIS A 126 1.69 -5.74 -11.75
C HIS A 126 2.84 -4.75 -12.00
N ARG A 127 4.04 -5.23 -12.13
CA ARG A 127 5.24 -4.39 -12.20
C ARG A 127 5.16 -3.26 -13.24
N GLU A 128 4.66 -3.57 -14.44
CA GLU A 128 4.58 -2.57 -15.51
C GLU A 128 3.55 -1.48 -15.19
N GLU A 129 2.43 -1.86 -14.60
CA GLU A 129 1.41 -0.91 -14.19
C GLU A 129 1.89 -0.01 -13.07
N ILE A 130 2.62 -0.56 -12.12
CA ILE A 130 3.18 0.19 -10.99
C ILE A 130 4.11 1.30 -11.47
N LYS A 131 4.90 1.06 -12.50
CA LYS A 131 5.77 2.09 -13.08
C LYS A 131 4.98 3.29 -13.59
N GLU A 132 3.76 3.08 -14.06
CA GLU A 132 2.89 4.16 -14.50
C GLU A 132 2.22 4.86 -13.33
N TRP A 133 1.88 4.11 -12.27
CA TRP A 133 1.19 4.65 -11.10
C TRP A 133 2.09 5.54 -10.24
N VAL A 134 3.36 5.16 -10.10
CA VAL A 134 4.32 5.87 -9.25
C VAL A 134 5.26 6.64 -10.17
N ASN A 135 4.88 7.87 -10.47
CA ASN A 135 5.58 8.71 -11.43
C ASN A 135 6.11 9.97 -10.74
N VAL A 136 7.40 10.21 -10.89
CA VAL A 136 8.04 11.41 -10.35
C VAL A 136 8.01 12.51 -11.39
N LYS A 137 7.53 13.69 -11.01
CA LYS A 137 7.55 14.87 -11.89
C LYS A 137 8.98 15.31 -12.14
N THR A 138 9.32 15.50 -13.38
CA THR A 138 10.63 16.00 -13.79
C THR A 138 10.60 17.47 -14.16
#